data_ce37ae05b07f9f9c5a1159262378c022
#
_entry.id   ce37ae05b07f9f9c5a1159262378c022
#
_cell.length_a   1.000
_cell.length_b   1.000
_cell.length_c   1.000
_cell.angle_alpha   90.00
_cell.angle_beta   90.00
_cell.angle_gamma   90.00
#
_symmetry.space_group_name_H-M   'P 1'
#
loop_
_entity.id
_entity.type
_entity.pdbx_description
1 polymer ?
#
loop_
_entity_poly.entity_id
_entity_poly.type
_entity_poly.pdbx_seq_one_letter_code
_entity_poly.pdbx_strand_id
1 'polypeptide(L)'
;MATPAVDTLRQRIKHYSDRGVLQGFSESQNRRGKTTFKFRWLLGHEFSLTLDPAKGELKVSNLLPCIVNRSFIDLDLRKFIAARTDAKLPAHRRLDAARATLIYTNRKQQVSLVMSPQKDQYAYAIKTLFTILNDLFAYLHLYHIDYLQRNFGVPEE
;
A
#
# COMPACT_ATOMS: atom_id res chain seq x y z
N MET A 1 -17.19 0.16 -18.92
CA MET A 1 -16.02 0.77 -19.55
C MET A 1 -14.95 1.02 -18.50
N ALA A 2 -13.75 0.49 -18.69
CA ALA A 2 -12.66 0.70 -17.76
C ALA A 2 -12.17 2.16 -17.84
N THR A 3 -11.89 2.77 -16.68
CA THR A 3 -11.30 4.10 -16.64
C THR A 3 -9.81 4.02 -16.97
N PRO A 4 -9.18 5.11 -17.45
CA PRO A 4 -7.73 5.13 -17.65
C PRO A 4 -6.94 4.77 -16.38
N ALA A 5 -7.45 5.13 -15.19
CA ALA A 5 -6.82 4.79 -13.93
C ALA A 5 -6.78 3.28 -13.69
N VAL A 6 -7.88 2.58 -13.98
CA VAL A 6 -7.94 1.12 -13.87
C VAL A 6 -6.93 0.46 -14.81
N ASP A 7 -6.86 0.93 -16.06
CA ASP A 7 -5.91 0.39 -17.03
C ASP A 7 -4.47 0.62 -16.59
N THR A 8 -4.16 1.80 -16.08
CA THR A 8 -2.83 2.12 -15.57
C THR A 8 -2.43 1.19 -14.43
N LEU A 9 -3.35 0.97 -13.48
CA LEU A 9 -3.11 0.08 -12.34
C LEU A 9 -2.94 -1.37 -12.82
N ARG A 10 -3.83 -1.83 -13.70
CA ARG A 10 -3.77 -3.19 -14.24
C ARG A 10 -2.44 -3.45 -14.96
N GLN A 11 -1.99 -2.51 -15.78
CA GLN A 11 -0.72 -2.64 -16.51
C GLN A 11 0.46 -2.71 -15.55
N ARG A 12 0.46 -1.91 -14.50
CA ARG A 12 1.56 -1.92 -13.52
C ARG A 12 1.59 -3.22 -12.73
N ILE A 13 0.46 -3.71 -12.28
CA ILE A 13 0.36 -4.98 -11.56
C ILE A 13 0.78 -6.13 -12.46
N LYS A 14 0.31 -6.15 -13.70
CA LYS A 14 0.68 -7.17 -14.67
C LYS A 14 2.19 -7.14 -14.94
N HIS A 15 2.78 -5.96 -15.06
CA HIS A 15 4.22 -5.81 -15.24
C HIS A 15 5.00 -6.45 -14.09
N TYR A 16 4.60 -6.19 -12.85
CA TYR A 16 5.24 -6.79 -11.67
C TYR A 16 5.01 -8.31 -11.64
N SER A 17 3.82 -8.77 -12.00
CA SER A 17 3.51 -10.20 -12.06
C SER A 17 4.37 -10.92 -13.11
N ASP A 18 4.50 -10.33 -14.29
CA ASP A 18 5.31 -10.88 -15.38
C ASP A 18 6.80 -10.96 -15.02
N ARG A 19 7.26 -10.05 -14.15
CA ARG A 19 8.65 -10.06 -13.66
C ARG A 19 8.85 -10.94 -12.42
N GLY A 20 7.81 -11.64 -11.97
CA GLY A 20 7.89 -12.50 -10.79
C GLY A 20 7.90 -11.76 -9.45
N VAL A 21 7.65 -10.44 -9.44
CA VAL A 21 7.59 -9.66 -8.21
C VAL A 21 6.32 -9.97 -7.41
N LEU A 22 5.19 -10.12 -8.10
CA LEU A 22 3.90 -10.46 -7.50
C LEU A 22 3.46 -11.84 -7.97
N GLN A 23 2.64 -12.52 -7.14
CA GLN A 23 2.08 -13.83 -7.45
C GLN A 23 0.59 -13.83 -7.17
N GLY A 24 -0.14 -14.72 -7.83
CA GLY A 24 -1.55 -14.95 -7.55
C GLY A 24 -2.45 -13.76 -7.83
N PHE A 25 -2.14 -13.02 -8.88
CA PHE A 25 -2.90 -11.83 -9.26
C PHE A 25 -4.33 -12.17 -9.70
N SER A 26 -5.31 -11.44 -9.14
CA SER A 26 -6.71 -11.51 -9.56
C SER A 26 -7.33 -10.13 -9.54
N GLU A 27 -8.34 -9.94 -10.37
CA GLU A 27 -9.04 -8.66 -10.49
C GLU A 27 -10.54 -8.91 -10.38
N SER A 28 -11.25 -8.07 -9.61
CA SER A 28 -12.70 -8.09 -9.52
C SER A 28 -13.24 -6.67 -9.52
N GLN A 29 -14.47 -6.50 -9.99
CA GLN A 29 -15.13 -5.20 -10.02
C GLN A 29 -16.49 -5.33 -9.36
N ASN A 30 -16.83 -4.37 -8.46
CA ASN A 30 -18.13 -4.37 -7.82
C ASN A 30 -19.13 -3.52 -8.63
N ARG A 31 -20.42 -3.53 -8.18
CA ARG A 31 -21.50 -2.81 -8.87
C ARG A 31 -21.33 -1.30 -8.85
N ARG A 32 -20.51 -0.77 -7.93
CA ARG A 32 -20.28 0.67 -7.77
C ARG A 32 -19.08 1.16 -8.55
N GLY A 33 -18.50 0.31 -9.40
CA GLY A 33 -17.35 0.67 -10.22
C GLY A 33 -16.01 0.60 -9.51
N LYS A 34 -15.96 0.10 -8.28
CA LYS A 34 -14.68 -0.14 -7.59
C LYS A 34 -14.04 -1.38 -8.15
N THR A 35 -12.74 -1.31 -8.46
CA THR A 35 -11.97 -2.44 -8.94
C THR A 35 -10.98 -2.85 -7.85
N THR A 36 -10.99 -4.12 -7.49
CA THR A 36 -10.09 -4.67 -6.47
C THR A 36 -9.12 -5.66 -7.12
N PHE A 37 -7.84 -5.44 -6.85
CA PHE A 37 -6.77 -6.35 -7.25
C PHE A 37 -6.24 -7.05 -6.01
N LYS A 38 -6.14 -8.38 -6.07
CA LYS A 38 -5.54 -9.20 -5.00
C LYS A 38 -4.32 -9.89 -5.55
N PHE A 39 -3.25 -9.91 -4.77
CA PHE A 39 -1.99 -10.52 -5.16
C PHE A 39 -1.16 -10.84 -3.92
N ARG A 40 -0.22 -11.77 -4.06
CA ARG A 40 0.76 -12.07 -3.01
C ARG A 40 2.06 -11.35 -3.34
N TRP A 41 2.64 -10.80 -2.31
CA TRP A 41 3.87 -10.03 -2.44
C TRP A 41 4.66 -10.16 -1.13
N LEU A 42 5.23 -9.15 -0.62
CA LEU A 42 6.11 -9.11 0.56
C LEU A 42 5.72 -10.13 1.63
N LEU A 43 6.67 -11.00 2.01
CA LEU A 43 6.49 -12.07 3.00
C LEU A 43 5.38 -13.08 2.63
N GLY A 44 5.03 -13.18 1.35
CA GLY A 44 3.93 -14.04 0.90
C GLY A 44 2.55 -13.58 1.35
N HIS A 45 2.45 -12.33 1.84
CA HIS A 45 1.20 -11.76 2.33
C HIS A 45 0.28 -11.39 1.16
N GLU A 46 -1.02 -11.64 1.34
CA GLU A 46 -2.01 -11.22 0.35
C GLU A 46 -2.36 -9.75 0.53
N PHE A 47 -2.17 -8.99 -0.53
CA PHE A 47 -2.54 -7.57 -0.60
C PHE A 47 -3.85 -7.42 -1.34
N SER A 48 -4.70 -6.53 -0.85
CA SER A 48 -5.95 -6.15 -1.50
C SER A 48 -5.91 -4.65 -1.80
N LEU A 49 -5.80 -4.32 -3.07
CA LEU A 49 -5.69 -2.94 -3.54
C LEU A 49 -6.95 -2.59 -4.32
N THR A 50 -7.72 -1.63 -3.82
CA THR A 50 -8.98 -1.21 -4.42
C THR A 50 -8.87 0.20 -5.00
N LEU A 51 -9.25 0.35 -6.26
CA LEU A 51 -9.39 1.64 -6.91
C LEU A 51 -10.84 2.05 -6.87
N ASP A 52 -11.12 3.24 -6.30
CA ASP A 52 -12.43 3.88 -6.31
C ASP A 52 -12.35 5.12 -7.21
N PRO A 53 -12.78 5.04 -8.48
CA PRO A 53 -12.64 6.16 -9.39
C PRO A 53 -13.57 7.33 -9.03
N ALA A 54 -14.70 7.07 -8.34
CA ALA A 54 -15.61 8.13 -7.92
C ALA A 54 -15.00 9.03 -6.86
N LYS A 55 -14.22 8.46 -5.96
CA LYS A 55 -13.51 9.20 -4.90
C LYS A 55 -12.09 9.58 -5.28
N GLY A 56 -11.56 9.00 -6.36
CA GLY A 56 -10.17 9.20 -6.74
C GLY A 56 -9.19 8.62 -5.73
N GLU A 57 -9.46 7.43 -5.22
CA GLU A 57 -8.68 6.80 -4.16
C GLU A 57 -8.17 5.41 -4.54
N LEU A 58 -6.94 5.12 -4.08
CA LEU A 58 -6.35 3.79 -4.08
C LEU A 58 -6.22 3.35 -2.62
N LYS A 59 -6.88 2.26 -2.25
CA LYS A 59 -6.86 1.79 -0.86
C LYS A 59 -6.24 0.42 -0.75
N VAL A 60 -5.23 0.28 0.10
CA VAL A 60 -4.68 -1.01 0.52
C VAL A 60 -5.39 -1.38 1.81
N SER A 61 -6.34 -2.32 1.73
CA SER A 61 -7.18 -2.69 2.84
C SER A 61 -6.54 -3.77 3.70
N ASN A 62 -6.69 -3.64 5.02
CA ASN A 62 -6.25 -4.66 5.98
C ASN A 62 -4.79 -5.07 5.75
N LEU A 63 -3.95 -4.07 5.56
CA LEU A 63 -2.53 -4.27 5.25
C LEU A 63 -1.78 -4.91 6.41
N LEU A 64 -2.02 -4.43 7.63
CA LEU A 64 -1.34 -4.92 8.83
C LEU A 64 -2.38 -5.27 9.90
N PRO A 65 -2.49 -6.56 10.28
CA PRO A 65 -3.43 -6.99 11.30
C PRO A 65 -2.90 -6.81 12.72
N CYS A 66 -3.78 -6.88 13.71
CA CYS A 66 -3.43 -6.97 15.13
C CYS A 66 -2.57 -5.81 15.64
N ILE A 67 -2.83 -4.60 15.15
CA ILE A 67 -2.17 -3.39 15.66
C ILE A 67 -3.17 -2.61 16.49
N VAL A 68 -2.96 -2.59 17.81
CA VAL A 68 -3.84 -1.87 18.72
C VAL A 68 -3.69 -0.36 18.50
N ASN A 69 -4.82 0.33 18.38
CA ASN A 69 -4.84 1.77 18.18
C ASN A 69 -4.15 2.47 19.36
N ARG A 70 -3.28 3.42 19.06
CA ARG A 70 -2.45 4.19 20.02
C ARG A 70 -1.38 3.37 20.74
N SER A 71 -1.13 2.13 20.31
CA SER A 71 0.03 1.37 20.78
C SER A 71 1.33 2.00 20.26
N PHE A 72 2.46 1.58 20.84
CA PHE A 72 3.77 2.06 20.39
C PHE A 72 3.98 1.87 18.90
N ILE A 73 3.67 0.66 18.39
CA ILE A 73 3.83 0.36 16.95
C ILE A 73 2.86 1.20 16.11
N ASP A 74 1.62 1.39 16.55
CA ASP A 74 0.66 2.22 15.81
C ASP A 74 1.16 3.66 15.68
N LEU A 75 1.62 4.25 16.77
CA LEU A 75 2.13 5.63 16.78
C LEU A 75 3.39 5.75 15.93
N ASP A 76 4.27 4.76 15.98
CA ASP A 76 5.49 4.75 15.18
C ASP A 76 5.19 4.65 13.68
N LEU A 77 4.25 3.80 13.30
CA LEU A 77 3.85 3.66 11.90
C LEU A 77 3.17 4.92 11.36
N ARG A 78 2.39 5.61 12.21
CA ARG A 78 1.82 6.90 11.82
C ARG A 78 2.90 7.93 11.52
N LYS A 79 3.96 7.94 12.31
CA LYS A 79 5.13 8.81 12.07
C LYS A 79 5.86 8.43 10.80
N PHE A 80 6.03 7.12 10.56
CA PHE A 80 6.66 6.63 9.34
C PHE A 80 5.92 7.12 8.10
N ILE A 81 4.60 6.97 8.07
CA ILE A 81 3.78 7.41 6.94
C ILE A 81 3.83 8.93 6.77
N ALA A 82 3.71 9.68 7.88
CA ALA A 82 3.79 11.14 7.82
C ALA A 82 5.14 11.63 7.28
N ALA A 83 6.21 10.89 7.54
CA ALA A 83 7.56 11.25 7.09
C ALA A 83 7.81 10.96 5.61
N ARG A 84 6.88 10.30 4.90
CA ARG A 84 7.07 9.98 3.47
C ARG A 84 7.16 11.23 2.59
N THR A 85 6.64 12.37 3.05
CA THR A 85 6.73 13.64 2.32
C THR A 85 7.94 14.49 2.74
N ASP A 86 8.78 13.98 3.64
CA ASP A 86 9.94 14.74 4.16
C ASP A 86 10.97 14.97 3.05
N ALA A 87 11.38 16.23 2.87
CA ALA A 87 12.37 16.63 1.88
C ALA A 87 13.75 15.99 2.10
N LYS A 88 14.02 15.46 3.29
CA LYS A 88 15.27 14.75 3.60
C LYS A 88 15.33 13.36 2.95
N LEU A 89 14.20 12.79 2.54
CA LEU A 89 14.20 11.51 1.85
C LEU A 89 14.67 11.69 0.41
N PRO A 90 15.36 10.67 -0.16
CA PRO A 90 15.67 10.68 -1.58
C PRO A 90 14.41 10.84 -2.42
N ALA A 91 14.52 11.56 -3.55
CA ALA A 91 13.36 11.84 -4.39
C ALA A 91 12.60 10.59 -4.83
N HIS A 92 13.30 9.48 -5.08
CA HIS A 92 12.68 8.23 -5.53
C HIS A 92 11.93 7.48 -4.42
N ARG A 93 12.15 7.85 -3.16
CA ARG A 93 11.45 7.27 -1.99
C ARG A 93 10.44 8.23 -1.38
N ARG A 94 10.46 9.47 -1.82
CA ARG A 94 9.64 10.54 -1.24
C ARG A 94 8.30 10.65 -1.98
N LEU A 95 7.25 10.88 -1.21
CA LEU A 95 5.93 11.21 -1.77
C LEU A 95 5.85 12.72 -1.99
N ASP A 96 5.58 13.13 -3.21
CA ASP A 96 5.32 14.53 -3.55
C ASP A 96 3.86 14.85 -3.20
N ALA A 97 3.66 15.62 -2.12
CA ALA A 97 2.33 15.96 -1.62
C ALA A 97 1.50 16.78 -2.63
N ALA A 98 2.16 17.45 -3.59
CA ALA A 98 1.45 18.15 -4.65
C ALA A 98 0.86 17.20 -5.69
N ARG A 99 1.33 15.96 -5.77
CA ARG A 99 0.89 14.97 -6.75
C ARG A 99 -0.06 13.93 -6.17
N ALA A 100 0.10 13.59 -4.90
CA ALA A 100 -0.75 12.62 -4.23
C ALA A 100 -0.66 12.80 -2.72
N THR A 101 -1.70 12.33 -2.00
CA THR A 101 -1.70 12.29 -0.53
C THR A 101 -1.85 10.86 -0.05
N LEU A 102 -1.34 10.58 1.13
CA LEU A 102 -1.37 9.26 1.73
C LEU A 102 -1.90 9.37 3.15
N ILE A 103 -2.90 8.55 3.47
CA ILE A 103 -3.54 8.53 4.79
C ILE A 103 -3.39 7.14 5.40
N TYR A 104 -2.97 7.12 6.66
CA TYR A 104 -2.91 5.92 7.49
C TYR A 104 -4.18 5.84 8.31
N THR A 105 -4.83 4.68 8.31
CA THR A 105 -6.00 4.42 9.16
C THR A 105 -5.79 3.13 9.95
N ASN A 106 -6.29 3.10 11.17
CA ASN A 106 -6.30 1.89 11.99
C ASN A 106 -7.71 1.72 12.57
N ARG A 107 -8.45 0.74 12.05
CA ARG A 107 -9.80 0.44 12.49
C ARG A 107 -9.89 -1.03 12.86
N LYS A 108 -10.42 -1.33 14.06
CA LYS A 108 -10.54 -2.69 14.56
C LYS A 108 -9.22 -3.45 14.52
N GLN A 109 -8.13 -2.76 14.84
CA GLN A 109 -6.76 -3.30 14.83
C GLN A 109 -6.27 -3.72 13.44
N GLN A 110 -6.91 -3.22 12.37
CA GLN A 110 -6.47 -3.43 11.00
C GLN A 110 -6.00 -2.10 10.41
N VAL A 111 -4.74 -2.07 10.00
CA VAL A 111 -4.16 -0.89 9.37
C VAL A 111 -4.42 -0.93 7.87
N SER A 112 -4.85 0.20 7.34
CA SER A 112 -5.06 0.40 5.89
C SER A 112 -4.39 1.70 5.47
N LEU A 113 -4.01 1.77 4.20
CA LEU A 113 -3.45 2.99 3.60
C LEU A 113 -4.36 3.44 2.46
N VAL A 114 -4.58 4.75 2.38
CA VAL A 114 -5.37 5.36 1.30
C VAL A 114 -4.50 6.39 0.58
N MET A 115 -4.25 6.15 -0.70
CA MET A 115 -3.52 7.06 -1.57
C MET A 115 -4.53 7.81 -2.45
N SER A 116 -4.50 9.16 -2.41
CA SER A 116 -5.39 10.00 -3.20
C SER A 116 -4.55 10.79 -4.19
N PRO A 117 -4.41 10.30 -5.44
CA PRO A 117 -3.67 11.02 -6.47
C PRO A 117 -4.44 12.23 -6.97
N GLN A 118 -3.71 13.28 -7.35
CA GLN A 118 -4.27 14.38 -8.12
C GLN A 118 -4.66 13.86 -9.51
N LYS A 119 -5.53 14.60 -10.19
CA LYS A 119 -5.92 14.28 -11.55
C LYS A 119 -4.68 14.09 -12.43
N ASP A 120 -4.65 13.04 -13.22
CA ASP A 120 -3.55 12.67 -14.13
C ASP A 120 -2.27 12.17 -13.44
N GLN A 121 -2.32 11.93 -12.11
CA GLN A 121 -1.16 11.45 -11.37
C GLN A 121 -1.28 9.98 -10.92
N TYR A 122 -2.16 9.20 -11.52
CA TYR A 122 -2.36 7.80 -11.13
C TYR A 122 -1.11 6.94 -11.35
N ALA A 123 -0.42 7.12 -12.47
CA ALA A 123 0.81 6.34 -12.73
C ALA A 123 1.86 6.61 -11.67
N TYR A 124 2.06 7.86 -11.30
CA TYR A 124 2.97 8.25 -10.24
C TYR A 124 2.54 7.67 -8.88
N ALA A 125 1.25 7.83 -8.56
CA ALA A 125 0.73 7.37 -7.27
C ALA A 125 0.85 5.87 -7.09
N ILE A 126 0.56 5.09 -8.12
CA ILE A 126 0.66 3.63 -8.08
C ILE A 126 2.10 3.20 -7.85
N LYS A 127 3.03 3.75 -8.63
CA LYS A 127 4.45 3.44 -8.49
C LYS A 127 4.96 3.81 -7.09
N THR A 128 4.60 4.99 -6.60
CA THR A 128 5.02 5.49 -5.30
C THR A 128 4.41 4.66 -4.18
N LEU A 129 3.15 4.25 -4.31
CA LEU A 129 2.51 3.38 -3.32
C LEU A 129 3.26 2.05 -3.16
N PHE A 130 3.63 1.41 -4.26
CA PHE A 130 4.41 0.17 -4.20
C PHE A 130 5.77 0.39 -3.53
N THR A 131 6.44 1.50 -3.83
CA THR A 131 7.69 1.86 -3.18
C THR A 131 7.52 2.04 -1.67
N ILE A 132 6.48 2.76 -1.25
CA ILE A 132 6.18 3.00 0.16
C ILE A 132 5.84 1.69 0.88
N LEU A 133 5.07 0.80 0.25
CA LEU A 133 4.76 -0.50 0.84
C LEU A 133 6.02 -1.34 1.06
N ASN A 134 6.91 -1.35 0.07
CA ASN A 134 8.17 -2.06 0.22
C ASN A 134 9.01 -1.46 1.36
N ASP A 135 9.11 -0.14 1.43
CA ASP A 135 9.86 0.55 2.48
C ASP A 135 9.22 0.32 3.86
N LEU A 136 7.89 0.27 3.92
CA LEU A 136 7.18 -0.01 5.17
C LEU A 136 7.53 -1.39 5.73
N PHE A 137 7.51 -2.43 4.89
CA PHE A 137 7.86 -3.77 5.33
C PHE A 137 9.34 -3.88 5.70
N ALA A 138 10.22 -3.17 5.00
CA ALA A 138 11.63 -3.09 5.38
C ALA A 138 11.80 -2.42 6.75
N TYR A 139 11.02 -1.37 7.01
CA TYR A 139 11.01 -0.67 8.29
C TYR A 139 10.53 -1.59 9.42
N LEU A 140 9.45 -2.33 9.17
CA LEU A 140 8.94 -3.31 10.13
C LEU A 140 9.97 -4.39 10.43
N HIS A 141 10.66 -4.88 9.42
CA HIS A 141 11.70 -5.90 9.60
C HIS A 141 12.86 -5.38 10.46
N LEU A 142 13.22 -4.11 10.28
CA LEU A 142 14.35 -3.50 10.99
C LEU A 142 13.98 -3.10 12.43
N TYR A 143 12.78 -2.57 12.66
CA TYR A 143 12.41 -1.97 13.94
C TYR A 143 11.28 -2.68 14.68
N HIS A 144 10.53 -3.55 14.02
CA HIS A 144 9.38 -4.25 14.60
C HIS A 144 9.36 -5.72 14.20
N ILE A 145 10.53 -6.36 14.27
CA ILE A 145 10.66 -7.76 13.85
C ILE A 145 9.74 -8.69 14.63
N ASP A 146 9.52 -8.42 15.92
CA ASP A 146 8.62 -9.22 16.75
C ASP A 146 7.21 -9.24 16.20
N TYR A 147 6.74 -8.07 15.71
CA TYR A 147 5.43 -7.97 15.08
C TYR A 147 5.34 -8.86 13.84
N LEU A 148 6.36 -8.85 12.98
CA LEU A 148 6.39 -9.67 11.78
C LEU A 148 6.46 -11.17 12.12
N GLN A 149 7.20 -11.54 13.16
CA GLN A 149 7.29 -12.92 13.60
C GLN A 149 5.94 -13.45 14.09
N ARG A 150 5.20 -12.64 14.85
CA ARG A 150 3.88 -13.02 15.38
C ARG A 150 2.77 -13.06 14.34
N ASN A 151 2.80 -12.17 13.37
CA ASN A 151 1.67 -11.94 12.48
C ASN A 151 1.90 -12.38 11.03
N PHE A 152 3.15 -12.52 10.60
CA PHE A 152 3.51 -12.86 9.22
C PHE A 152 4.37 -14.11 9.13
N GLY A 153 4.60 -14.78 10.24
CA GLY A 153 5.36 -16.04 10.24
C GLY A 153 6.84 -15.91 9.88
N VAL A 154 7.42 -14.71 10.09
CA VAL A 154 8.85 -14.52 9.86
C VAL A 154 9.62 -15.35 10.89
N PRO A 155 10.61 -16.18 10.47
CA PRO A 155 11.34 -17.01 11.40
C PRO A 155 12.16 -16.19 12.40
N GLU A 156 12.30 -16.74 13.61
CA GLU A 156 13.28 -16.23 14.58
C GLU A 156 14.68 -16.60 14.10
N GLU A 157 15.61 -15.67 14.26
CA GLU A 157 17.02 -15.94 13.96
C GLU A 157 17.69 -16.68 15.12
#